data_906a3478983d92ae2db547abb89d97e9
#
_entry.id   906a3478983d92ae2db547abb89d97e9
#
_cell.length_a   1.000
_cell.length_b   1.000
_cell.length_c   1.000
_cell.angle_alpha   90.00
_cell.angle_beta   90.00
_cell.angle_gamma   90.00
#
_symmetry.space_group_name_H-M   'P 1'
#
loop_
_entity.id
_entity.type
_entity.pdbx_description
1 polymer ?
#
loop_
_entity_poly.entity_id
_entity_poly.type
_entity_poly.pdbx_seq_one_letter_code
_entity_poly.pdbx_strand_id
1 'polypeptide(L)'
;MLFRSNRGSNDQPEKASRPLSASAGGFIPGSGAGVVLLESLESALARGARIHAELAGGMVNCGGHRMGGSMTAPNPTSVQRCITGALADAGIAPEQVDAINGHLTATGADPKEVDSWAKALKREPGRLPPITATKSMIGHALGAAGGIESVASVLMVSRGFVHPSINCEDVHPEIEKHAASIPHSMREMPDLDVLVKAGFGFGDVNACLVFRRYRA
;
A
#
# COMPACT_ATOMS: atom_id res chain seq x y z
N MET A 1 11.26 -16.07 9.17
CA MET A 1 10.36 -15.49 10.22
C MET A 1 9.55 -14.40 9.54
N LEU A 2 8.23 -14.55 9.46
CA LEU A 2 7.36 -13.66 8.68
C LEU A 2 7.12 -12.29 9.33
N PHE A 3 7.27 -12.18 10.63
CA PHE A 3 7.09 -10.96 11.39
C PHE A 3 8.19 -10.77 12.43
N ARG A 4 8.89 -9.67 12.36
CA ARG A 4 9.98 -9.32 13.27
C ARG A 4 10.21 -7.80 13.24
N SER A 5 10.38 -7.18 14.42
CA SER A 5 10.98 -5.85 14.51
C SER A 5 12.48 -5.92 14.25
N ASN A 6 13.01 -4.96 13.52
CA ASN A 6 14.45 -4.84 13.29
C ASN A 6 15.15 -4.39 14.60
N ARG A 7 16.30 -4.98 14.91
CA ARG A 7 17.13 -4.64 16.09
C ARG A 7 18.58 -4.36 15.73
N GLY A 8 18.95 -4.47 14.44
CA GLY A 8 20.33 -4.45 14.00
C GLY A 8 20.78 -3.19 13.25
N SER A 9 19.96 -2.13 13.22
CA SER A 9 20.24 -0.95 12.38
C SER A 9 20.41 0.34 13.19
N ASN A 10 20.79 0.24 14.47
CA ASN A 10 20.94 1.41 15.33
C ASN A 10 22.06 2.35 14.89
N ASP A 11 23.09 1.81 14.21
CA ASP A 11 24.24 2.59 13.72
C ASP A 11 23.91 3.38 12.43
N GLN A 12 22.81 3.02 11.73
CA GLN A 12 22.33 3.67 10.50
C GLN A 12 20.79 3.72 10.51
N PRO A 13 20.17 4.46 11.42
CA PRO A 13 18.72 4.46 11.61
C PRO A 13 17.95 4.95 10.38
N GLU A 14 18.53 5.84 9.58
CA GLU A 14 17.95 6.33 8.32
C GLU A 14 17.81 5.24 7.25
N LYS A 15 18.57 4.15 7.37
CA LYS A 15 18.51 2.98 6.47
C LYS A 15 17.78 1.79 7.06
N ALA A 16 17.22 1.93 8.24
CA ALA A 16 16.67 0.81 9.00
C ALA A 16 15.35 0.27 8.42
N SER A 17 14.46 1.15 7.96
CA SER A 17 13.21 0.75 7.32
C SER A 17 13.42 0.47 5.83
N ARG A 18 13.42 -0.82 5.47
CA ARG A 18 13.82 -1.32 4.14
C ARG A 18 12.77 -2.26 3.51
N PRO A 19 11.52 -1.81 3.32
CA PRO A 19 10.54 -2.64 2.61
C PRO A 19 11.03 -3.00 1.20
N LEU A 20 10.67 -4.20 0.73
CA LEU A 20 11.00 -4.73 -0.58
C LEU A 20 12.48 -5.12 -0.78
N SER A 21 13.36 -4.87 0.19
CA SER A 21 14.80 -5.12 0.12
C SER A 21 15.15 -6.57 0.47
N ALA A 22 16.18 -7.12 -0.16
CA ALA A 22 16.77 -8.42 0.20
C ALA A 22 17.37 -8.38 1.61
N SER A 23 17.89 -7.23 2.04
CA SER A 23 18.45 -7.01 3.38
C SER A 23 17.42 -6.54 4.41
N ALA A 24 16.13 -6.67 4.13
CA ALA A 24 15.07 -6.35 5.09
C ALA A 24 15.22 -7.16 6.38
N GLY A 25 15.37 -6.48 7.50
CA GLY A 25 15.62 -7.09 8.81
C GLY A 25 14.39 -7.19 9.74
N GLY A 26 13.23 -6.76 9.25
CA GLY A 26 12.01 -6.63 10.04
C GLY A 26 11.49 -5.19 10.04
N PHE A 27 10.28 -4.99 10.50
CA PHE A 27 9.68 -3.66 10.53
C PHE A 27 10.36 -2.76 11.58
N ILE A 28 10.39 -1.48 11.30
CA ILE A 28 10.82 -0.44 12.24
C ILE A 28 9.56 0.18 12.83
N PRO A 29 9.36 0.15 14.15
CA PRO A 29 8.26 0.85 14.79
C PRO A 29 8.32 2.36 14.49
N GLY A 30 7.19 2.90 14.06
CA GLY A 30 6.98 4.34 13.91
C GLY A 30 5.83 4.80 14.78
N SER A 31 5.63 6.10 14.86
CA SER A 31 4.48 6.69 15.58
C SER A 31 3.89 7.83 14.75
N GLY A 32 2.63 8.12 15.00
CA GLY A 32 1.93 9.20 14.32
C GLY A 32 0.43 9.00 14.28
N ALA A 33 -0.25 9.89 13.59
CA ALA A 33 -1.68 9.82 13.32
C ALA A 33 -1.97 10.37 11.91
N GLY A 34 -3.02 9.85 11.28
CA GLY A 34 -3.55 10.34 10.01
C GLY A 34 -5.08 10.40 10.10
N VAL A 35 -5.64 11.51 9.66
CA VAL A 35 -7.09 11.73 9.64
C VAL A 35 -7.52 12.13 8.24
N VAL A 36 -8.55 11.49 7.73
CA VAL A 36 -9.21 11.82 6.48
C VAL A 36 -10.65 12.24 6.82
N LEU A 37 -11.02 13.44 6.42
CA LEU A 37 -12.40 13.91 6.54
C LEU A 37 -13.19 13.42 5.32
N LEU A 38 -14.22 12.61 5.57
CA LEU A 38 -15.14 12.12 4.55
C LEU A 38 -16.43 12.93 4.58
N GLU A 39 -16.91 13.28 3.40
CA GLU A 39 -18.11 14.07 3.19
C GLU A 39 -18.83 13.56 1.94
N SER A 40 -20.17 13.65 1.90
CA SER A 40 -20.90 13.32 0.67
C SER A 40 -20.59 14.34 -0.43
N LEU A 41 -20.64 13.91 -1.68
CA LEU A 41 -20.35 14.77 -2.83
C LEU A 41 -21.32 15.97 -2.84
N GLU A 42 -22.61 15.74 -2.58
CA GLU A 42 -23.63 16.79 -2.55
C GLU A 42 -23.28 17.86 -1.50
N SER A 43 -22.89 17.46 -0.29
CA SER A 43 -22.53 18.38 0.78
C SER A 43 -21.27 19.18 0.40
N ALA A 44 -20.25 18.51 -0.11
CA ALA A 44 -19.00 19.14 -0.52
C ALA A 44 -19.25 20.20 -1.62
N LEU A 45 -20.05 19.88 -2.62
CA LEU A 45 -20.42 20.80 -3.70
C LEU A 45 -21.26 21.97 -3.20
N ALA A 46 -22.25 21.72 -2.34
CA ALA A 46 -23.15 22.75 -1.81
C ALA A 46 -22.41 23.85 -1.04
N ARG A 47 -21.29 23.54 -0.38
CA ARG A 47 -20.48 24.51 0.35
C ARG A 47 -19.23 24.99 -0.41
N GLY A 48 -19.05 24.57 -1.65
CA GLY A 48 -17.89 24.95 -2.47
C GLY A 48 -16.56 24.37 -1.94
N ALA A 49 -16.59 23.16 -1.37
CA ALA A 49 -15.40 22.54 -0.82
C ALA A 49 -14.37 22.20 -1.87
N ARG A 50 -13.09 22.31 -1.49
CA ARG A 50 -12.03 21.68 -2.30
C ARG A 50 -12.03 20.17 -2.05
N ILE A 51 -12.37 19.41 -3.08
CA ILE A 51 -12.35 17.95 -3.05
C ILE A 51 -10.94 17.49 -3.45
N HIS A 52 -10.26 16.77 -2.56
CA HIS A 52 -8.89 16.30 -2.79
C HIS A 52 -8.83 14.98 -3.58
N ALA A 53 -9.74 14.08 -3.28
CA ALA A 53 -9.89 12.79 -3.95
C ALA A 53 -11.28 12.22 -3.65
N GLU A 54 -11.69 11.24 -4.39
CA GLU A 54 -12.86 10.42 -4.15
C GLU A 54 -12.43 9.12 -3.46
N LEU A 55 -13.07 8.74 -2.37
CA LEU A 55 -13.01 7.39 -1.84
C LEU A 55 -14.03 6.56 -2.61
N ALA A 56 -13.56 5.91 -3.67
CA ALA A 56 -14.41 5.23 -4.64
C ALA A 56 -14.95 3.89 -4.13
N GLY A 57 -14.21 3.22 -3.26
CA GLY A 57 -14.64 1.94 -2.69
C GLY A 57 -13.66 1.39 -1.67
N GLY A 58 -14.04 0.30 -1.04
CA GLY A 58 -13.21 -0.37 -0.06
C GLY A 58 -13.69 -1.76 0.31
N MET A 59 -12.81 -2.54 0.91
CA MET A 59 -13.10 -3.88 1.40
C MET A 59 -12.33 -4.18 2.67
N VAL A 60 -12.99 -4.84 3.61
CA VAL A 60 -12.37 -5.44 4.79
C VAL A 60 -12.76 -6.91 4.83
N ASN A 61 -11.79 -7.78 5.06
CA ASN A 61 -12.04 -9.20 5.27
C ASN A 61 -11.06 -9.80 6.28
N CYS A 62 -11.26 -11.07 6.60
CA CYS A 62 -10.34 -11.86 7.42
C CYS A 62 -10.05 -13.19 6.72
N GLY A 63 -8.79 -13.61 6.71
CA GLY A 63 -8.37 -14.91 6.15
C GLY A 63 -8.66 -16.10 7.06
N GLY A 64 -9.02 -15.85 8.31
CA GLY A 64 -9.40 -16.87 9.29
C GLY A 64 -8.25 -17.80 9.69
N HIS A 65 -7.01 -17.35 9.59
CA HIS A 65 -5.78 -18.12 9.88
C HIS A 65 -5.66 -19.42 9.07
N ARG A 66 -6.17 -19.42 7.84
CA ARG A 66 -6.14 -20.60 6.94
C ARG A 66 -5.17 -20.37 5.79
N MET A 67 -4.80 -21.46 5.09
CA MET A 67 -4.02 -21.40 3.84
C MET A 67 -2.76 -20.54 3.94
N GLY A 68 -2.01 -20.67 5.05
CA GLY A 68 -0.80 -19.90 5.31
C GLY A 68 -1.03 -18.60 6.06
N GLY A 69 -2.27 -18.22 6.34
CA GLY A 69 -2.61 -17.13 7.26
C GLY A 69 -2.37 -17.51 8.72
N SER A 70 -2.01 -16.53 9.52
CA SER A 70 -1.76 -16.67 10.96
C SER A 70 -1.96 -15.34 11.67
N MET A 71 -1.75 -15.30 12.97
CA MET A 71 -1.75 -14.05 13.73
C MET A 71 -0.80 -12.99 13.13
N THR A 72 0.31 -13.40 12.51
CA THR A 72 1.39 -12.51 12.05
C THR A 72 1.63 -12.56 10.53
N ALA A 73 0.82 -13.30 9.79
CA ALA A 73 0.95 -13.41 8.34
C ALA A 73 -0.44 -13.50 7.70
N PRO A 74 -0.76 -12.69 6.72
CA PRO A 74 -2.04 -12.76 6.04
C PRO A 74 -2.11 -14.00 5.12
N ASN A 75 -3.32 -14.54 4.94
CA ASN A 75 -3.63 -15.53 3.94
C ASN A 75 -3.58 -14.88 2.53
N PRO A 76 -2.68 -15.31 1.62
CA PRO A 76 -2.56 -14.68 0.30
C PRO A 76 -3.85 -14.66 -0.52
N THR A 77 -4.67 -15.72 -0.44
CA THR A 77 -5.96 -15.75 -1.14
C THR A 77 -6.93 -14.71 -0.56
N SER A 78 -6.93 -14.52 0.76
CA SER A 78 -7.75 -13.50 1.41
C SER A 78 -7.29 -12.08 1.06
N VAL A 79 -5.98 -11.85 0.98
CA VAL A 79 -5.40 -10.60 0.48
C VAL A 79 -5.90 -10.29 -0.94
N GLN A 80 -5.77 -11.26 -1.85
CA GLN A 80 -6.24 -11.10 -3.24
C GLN A 80 -7.74 -10.80 -3.30
N ARG A 81 -8.56 -11.51 -2.51
CA ARG A 81 -10.01 -11.25 -2.40
C ARG A 81 -10.32 -9.87 -1.82
N CYS A 82 -9.51 -9.37 -0.89
CA CYS A 82 -9.67 -8.01 -0.36
C CYS A 82 -9.40 -6.96 -1.45
N ILE A 83 -8.33 -7.12 -2.21
CA ILE A 83 -7.98 -6.23 -3.32
C ILE A 83 -9.08 -6.24 -4.40
N THR A 84 -9.45 -7.43 -4.89
CA THR A 84 -10.48 -7.56 -5.94
C THR A 84 -11.86 -7.11 -5.46
N GLY A 85 -12.19 -7.33 -4.19
CA GLY A 85 -13.44 -6.88 -3.59
C GLY A 85 -13.52 -5.35 -3.50
N ALA A 86 -12.42 -4.68 -3.11
CA ALA A 86 -12.36 -3.22 -3.07
C ALA A 86 -12.50 -2.61 -4.48
N LEU A 87 -11.88 -3.20 -5.49
CA LEU A 87 -12.04 -2.78 -6.88
C LEU A 87 -13.47 -2.98 -7.39
N ALA A 88 -14.09 -4.11 -7.06
CA ALA A 88 -15.48 -4.39 -7.42
C ALA A 88 -16.45 -3.40 -6.78
N ASP A 89 -16.24 -3.07 -5.49
CA ASP A 89 -17.04 -2.06 -4.77
C ASP A 89 -16.89 -0.67 -5.40
N ALA A 90 -15.68 -0.33 -5.86
CA ALA A 90 -15.40 0.91 -6.58
C ALA A 90 -15.91 0.94 -8.03
N GLY A 91 -16.34 -0.20 -8.60
CA GLY A 91 -16.68 -0.30 -10.03
C GLY A 91 -15.48 -0.11 -10.96
N ILE A 92 -14.26 -0.43 -10.51
CA ILE A 92 -13.00 -0.20 -11.22
C ILE A 92 -12.41 -1.53 -11.67
N ALA A 93 -12.05 -1.62 -12.95
CA ALA A 93 -11.36 -2.80 -13.49
C ALA A 93 -9.89 -2.83 -13.03
N PRO A 94 -9.30 -4.03 -12.83
CA PRO A 94 -7.91 -4.16 -12.40
C PRO A 94 -6.90 -3.40 -13.28
N GLU A 95 -7.18 -3.29 -14.57
CA GLU A 95 -6.34 -2.61 -15.56
C GLU A 95 -6.29 -1.09 -15.39
N GLN A 96 -7.27 -0.52 -14.68
CA GLN A 96 -7.38 0.91 -14.43
C GLN A 96 -6.58 1.38 -13.20
N VAL A 97 -5.97 0.45 -12.46
CA VAL A 97 -5.13 0.81 -11.30
C VAL A 97 -3.80 1.37 -11.79
N ASP A 98 -3.54 2.64 -11.45
CA ASP A 98 -2.34 3.38 -11.85
C ASP A 98 -1.22 3.30 -10.83
N ALA A 99 -1.53 3.16 -9.53
CA ALA A 99 -0.54 3.07 -8.48
C ALA A 99 -1.04 2.25 -7.27
N ILE A 100 -0.09 1.72 -6.50
CA ILE A 100 -0.34 0.95 -5.29
C ILE A 100 0.43 1.58 -4.12
N ASN A 101 -0.25 1.86 -3.02
CA ASN A 101 0.38 2.12 -1.73
C ASN A 101 0.22 0.85 -0.87
N GLY A 102 1.25 0.03 -0.85
CA GLY A 102 1.25 -1.29 -0.23
C GLY A 102 1.34 -1.26 1.30
N HIS A 103 1.07 -2.40 1.91
CA HIS A 103 1.31 -2.58 3.34
C HIS A 103 2.80 -2.67 3.66
N LEU A 104 3.56 -3.42 2.91
CA LEU A 104 5.02 -3.53 2.82
C LEU A 104 5.78 -3.10 4.09
N THR A 105 6.23 -4.05 4.87
CA THR A 105 6.67 -3.81 6.25
C THR A 105 8.16 -4.09 6.51
N ALA A 106 8.95 -4.29 5.46
CA ALA A 106 10.36 -4.72 5.56
C ALA A 106 10.50 -6.12 6.22
N THR A 107 9.56 -7.01 5.94
CA THR A 107 9.55 -8.38 6.48
C THR A 107 9.51 -9.40 5.34
N GLY A 108 9.70 -10.68 5.65
CA GLY A 108 9.54 -11.76 4.68
C GLY A 108 8.12 -11.93 4.11
N ALA A 109 7.18 -11.05 4.48
CA ALA A 109 5.85 -10.99 3.88
C ALA A 109 5.81 -10.11 2.61
N ASP A 110 6.73 -9.17 2.45
CA ASP A 110 6.74 -8.23 1.34
C ASP A 110 6.72 -8.90 -0.05
N PRO A 111 7.53 -9.93 -0.34
CA PRO A 111 7.45 -10.62 -1.63
C PRO A 111 6.09 -11.27 -1.90
N LYS A 112 5.47 -11.84 -0.86
CA LYS A 112 4.13 -12.45 -0.97
C LYS A 112 3.04 -11.42 -1.20
N GLU A 113 3.20 -10.23 -0.64
CA GLU A 113 2.29 -9.11 -0.90
C GLU A 113 2.38 -8.67 -2.36
N VAL A 114 3.59 -8.46 -2.88
CA VAL A 114 3.80 -8.08 -4.30
C VAL A 114 3.23 -9.13 -5.25
N ASP A 115 3.44 -10.42 -4.98
CA ASP A 115 2.84 -11.52 -5.75
C ASP A 115 1.30 -11.51 -5.68
N SER A 116 0.74 -11.20 -4.52
CA SER A 116 -0.71 -11.09 -4.34
C SER A 116 -1.30 -9.91 -5.13
N TRP A 117 -0.60 -8.77 -5.19
CA TRP A 117 -0.96 -7.65 -6.04
C TRP A 117 -0.94 -8.01 -7.52
N ALA A 118 0.14 -8.66 -8.00
CA ALA A 118 0.26 -9.09 -9.39
C ALA A 118 -0.89 -10.02 -9.80
N LYS A 119 -1.23 -10.99 -8.94
CA LYS A 119 -2.35 -11.92 -9.16
C LYS A 119 -3.71 -11.23 -9.13
N ALA A 120 -3.96 -10.39 -8.12
CA ALA A 120 -5.25 -9.69 -7.98
C ALA A 120 -5.52 -8.73 -9.14
N LEU A 121 -4.48 -8.05 -9.64
CA LEU A 121 -4.56 -7.12 -10.76
C LEU A 121 -4.36 -7.81 -12.12
N LYS A 122 -4.16 -9.14 -12.16
CA LYS A 122 -3.90 -9.93 -13.37
C LYS A 122 -2.77 -9.35 -14.21
N ARG A 123 -1.68 -8.91 -13.56
CA ARG A 123 -0.53 -8.30 -14.22
C ARG A 123 0.55 -9.32 -14.50
N GLU A 124 1.06 -9.30 -15.71
CA GLU A 124 2.25 -10.06 -16.11
C GLU A 124 3.51 -9.56 -15.37
N PRO A 125 4.56 -10.39 -15.26
CA PRO A 125 5.85 -9.97 -14.71
C PRO A 125 6.34 -8.67 -15.34
N GLY A 126 6.76 -7.71 -14.51
CA GLY A 126 7.24 -6.38 -14.97
C GLY A 126 6.14 -5.40 -15.42
N ARG A 127 4.86 -5.78 -15.34
CA ARG A 127 3.72 -4.93 -15.72
C ARG A 127 2.89 -4.45 -14.52
N LEU A 128 3.37 -4.67 -13.31
CA LEU A 128 2.71 -4.12 -12.12
C LEU A 128 2.77 -2.58 -12.17
N PRO A 129 1.70 -1.86 -11.81
CA PRO A 129 1.78 -0.41 -11.65
C PRO A 129 2.78 -0.06 -10.54
N PRO A 130 3.26 1.20 -10.46
CA PRO A 130 4.14 1.62 -9.37
C PRO A 130 3.60 1.19 -8.02
N ILE A 131 4.43 0.48 -7.26
CA ILE A 131 4.12 0.03 -5.90
C ILE A 131 5.05 0.71 -4.90
N THR A 132 4.45 1.40 -3.93
CA THR A 132 5.19 2.19 -2.95
C THR A 132 5.00 1.68 -1.54
N ALA A 133 6.01 1.94 -0.73
CA ALA A 133 6.02 1.63 0.70
C ALA A 133 6.21 2.92 1.52
N THR A 134 5.14 3.55 1.97
CA THR A 134 5.20 4.72 2.86
C THR A 134 6.05 4.44 4.09
N LYS A 135 6.02 3.20 4.59
CA LYS A 135 6.79 2.76 5.75
C LYS A 135 8.32 2.80 5.56
N SER A 136 8.81 2.87 4.32
CA SER A 136 10.24 3.07 4.08
C SER A 136 10.73 4.40 4.65
N MET A 137 9.86 5.43 4.67
CA MET A 137 10.18 6.79 5.12
C MET A 137 9.83 7.07 6.59
N ILE A 138 8.80 6.40 7.11
CA ILE A 138 8.22 6.75 8.44
C ILE A 138 8.19 5.60 9.44
N GLY A 139 8.63 4.40 9.04
CA GLY A 139 8.44 3.19 9.83
C GLY A 139 6.98 2.70 9.84
N HIS A 140 6.68 1.76 10.72
CA HIS A 140 5.36 1.14 10.85
C HIS A 140 4.64 1.66 12.09
N ALA A 141 3.71 2.57 11.90
CA ALA A 141 2.92 3.18 12.97
C ALA A 141 1.75 2.29 13.48
N LEU A 142 1.77 0.98 13.17
CA LEU A 142 0.78 -0.03 13.60
C LEU A 142 -0.66 0.42 13.31
N GLY A 143 -1.47 0.64 14.35
CA GLY A 143 -2.87 1.06 14.20
C GLY A 143 -3.05 2.41 13.49
N ALA A 144 -2.05 3.29 13.50
CA ALA A 144 -2.11 4.57 12.80
C ALA A 144 -1.68 4.47 11.31
N ALA A 145 -1.03 3.36 10.91
CA ALA A 145 -0.49 3.20 9.56
C ALA A 145 -1.55 3.44 8.46
N GLY A 146 -2.74 2.88 8.64
CA GLY A 146 -3.84 3.03 7.68
C GLY A 146 -4.25 4.47 7.45
N GLY A 147 -4.37 5.28 8.51
CA GLY A 147 -4.70 6.70 8.41
C GLY A 147 -3.60 7.51 7.73
N ILE A 148 -2.34 7.34 8.15
CA ILE A 148 -1.19 8.06 7.59
C ILE A 148 -1.03 7.73 6.09
N GLU A 149 -1.09 6.46 5.73
CA GLU A 149 -0.96 6.00 4.35
C GLU A 149 -2.14 6.44 3.47
N SER A 150 -3.34 6.57 4.04
CA SER A 150 -4.49 7.13 3.34
C SER A 150 -4.28 8.61 3.01
N VAL A 151 -3.74 9.40 3.95
CA VAL A 151 -3.38 10.80 3.69
C VAL A 151 -2.34 10.89 2.57
N ALA A 152 -1.29 10.06 2.62
CA ALA A 152 -0.29 10.00 1.54
C ALA A 152 -0.92 9.64 0.20
N SER A 153 -1.84 8.66 0.17
CA SER A 153 -2.56 8.23 -1.03
C SER A 153 -3.43 9.34 -1.63
N VAL A 154 -4.18 10.06 -0.80
CA VAL A 154 -4.96 11.23 -1.21
C VAL A 154 -4.07 12.31 -1.82
N LEU A 155 -2.91 12.59 -1.20
CA LEU A 155 -1.96 13.57 -1.74
C LEU A 155 -1.37 13.14 -3.08
N MET A 156 -1.03 11.85 -3.24
CA MET A 156 -0.53 11.32 -4.52
C MET A 156 -1.55 11.51 -5.63
N VAL A 157 -2.79 11.08 -5.41
CA VAL A 157 -3.88 11.21 -6.40
C VAL A 157 -4.18 12.67 -6.72
N SER A 158 -4.32 13.52 -5.68
CA SER A 158 -4.71 14.92 -5.87
C SER A 158 -3.65 15.77 -6.55
N ARG A 159 -2.35 15.42 -6.39
CA ARG A 159 -1.22 16.18 -6.91
C ARG A 159 -0.54 15.55 -8.11
N GLY A 160 -0.90 14.31 -8.47
CA GLY A 160 -0.35 13.61 -9.62
C GLY A 160 1.12 13.21 -9.46
N PHE A 161 1.45 12.52 -8.39
CA PHE A 161 2.78 11.97 -8.16
C PHE A 161 2.70 10.63 -7.42
N VAL A 162 3.81 9.89 -7.44
CA VAL A 162 4.01 8.69 -6.62
C VAL A 162 5.26 8.89 -5.78
N HIS A 163 5.15 8.75 -4.46
CA HIS A 163 6.29 8.86 -3.56
C HIS A 163 7.23 7.65 -3.69
N PRO A 164 8.51 7.76 -3.34
CA PRO A 164 9.45 6.66 -3.44
C PRO A 164 9.22 5.57 -2.38
N SER A 165 9.78 4.39 -2.66
CA SER A 165 10.20 3.42 -1.65
C SER A 165 11.70 3.58 -1.48
N ILE A 166 12.14 4.17 -0.38
CA ILE A 166 13.57 4.36 -0.10
C ILE A 166 14.17 3.10 0.54
N ASN A 167 15.50 3.01 0.57
CA ASN A 167 16.26 1.93 1.21
C ASN A 167 15.98 0.53 0.64
N CYS A 168 15.65 0.42 -0.65
CA CYS A 168 15.43 -0.86 -1.33
C CYS A 168 16.29 -1.00 -2.59
N GLU A 169 17.52 -0.53 -2.53
CA GLU A 169 18.49 -0.60 -3.63
C GLU A 169 18.79 -2.05 -4.02
N ASP A 170 18.72 -2.95 -3.07
CA ASP A 170 18.86 -4.40 -3.19
C ASP A 170 17.49 -5.09 -3.19
N VAL A 171 16.72 -4.88 -4.24
CA VAL A 171 15.37 -5.47 -4.36
C VAL A 171 15.39 -6.98 -4.08
N HIS A 172 14.41 -7.47 -3.31
CA HIS A 172 14.34 -8.88 -2.93
C HIS A 172 14.27 -9.79 -4.18
N PRO A 173 15.07 -10.87 -4.29
CA PRO A 173 15.15 -11.71 -5.49
C PRO A 173 13.81 -12.28 -5.97
N GLU A 174 12.91 -12.65 -5.07
CA GLU A 174 11.59 -13.19 -5.42
C GLU A 174 10.70 -12.20 -6.18
N ILE A 175 10.98 -10.89 -6.06
CA ILE A 175 10.22 -9.82 -6.72
C ILE A 175 11.05 -9.00 -7.71
N GLU A 176 12.25 -9.43 -8.04
CA GLU A 176 13.13 -8.73 -8.99
C GLU A 176 12.46 -8.50 -10.35
N LYS A 177 11.62 -9.43 -10.78
CA LYS A 177 10.79 -9.28 -12.00
C LYS A 177 9.86 -8.06 -11.96
N HIS A 178 9.62 -7.47 -10.79
CA HIS A 178 8.80 -6.28 -10.58
C HIS A 178 9.62 -5.05 -10.16
N ALA A 179 10.96 -5.11 -10.18
CA ALA A 179 11.83 -4.02 -9.74
C ALA A 179 11.54 -2.68 -10.45
N ALA A 180 11.21 -2.71 -11.74
CA ALA A 180 10.84 -1.50 -12.50
C ALA A 180 9.58 -0.79 -11.97
N SER A 181 8.73 -1.51 -11.22
CA SER A 181 7.52 -0.97 -10.59
C SER A 181 7.79 -0.34 -9.21
N ILE A 182 9.02 -0.44 -8.69
CA ILE A 182 9.39 0.12 -7.39
C ILE A 182 10.07 1.48 -7.63
N PRO A 183 9.43 2.60 -7.32
CA PRO A 183 10.05 3.92 -7.50
C PRO A 183 11.07 4.18 -6.39
N HIS A 184 12.33 4.42 -6.72
CA HIS A 184 13.38 4.81 -5.77
C HIS A 184 13.47 6.33 -5.55
N SER A 185 12.80 7.10 -6.40
CA SER A 185 12.63 8.55 -6.30
C SER A 185 11.19 8.92 -6.59
N MET A 186 10.78 10.11 -6.20
CA MET A 186 9.45 10.62 -6.55
C MET A 186 9.29 10.61 -8.08
N ARG A 187 8.14 10.10 -8.55
CA ARG A 187 7.75 10.12 -9.96
C ARG A 187 6.56 11.04 -10.14
N GLU A 188 6.65 12.00 -11.04
CA GLU A 188 5.49 12.74 -11.49
C GLU A 188 4.60 11.82 -12.33
N MET A 189 3.32 11.83 -12.03
CA MET A 189 2.27 11.08 -12.73
C MET A 189 1.04 11.98 -12.86
N PRO A 190 1.08 12.98 -13.76
CA PRO A 190 -0.02 13.94 -13.89
C PRO A 190 -1.35 13.27 -14.24
N ASP A 191 -1.32 12.10 -14.86
CA ASP A 191 -2.50 11.31 -15.23
C ASP A 191 -2.91 10.26 -14.18
N LEU A 192 -2.26 10.23 -13.00
CA LEU A 192 -2.64 9.33 -11.91
C LEU A 192 -4.11 9.55 -11.54
N ASP A 193 -4.94 8.57 -11.82
CA ASP A 193 -6.39 8.61 -11.59
C ASP A 193 -6.80 7.68 -10.45
N VAL A 194 -6.36 6.43 -10.47
CA VAL A 194 -6.75 5.38 -9.53
C VAL A 194 -5.56 4.88 -8.72
N LEU A 195 -5.66 4.98 -7.41
CA LEU A 195 -4.67 4.44 -6.48
C LEU A 195 -5.35 3.50 -5.48
N VAL A 196 -4.78 2.31 -5.27
CA VAL A 196 -5.25 1.37 -4.26
C VAL A 196 -4.28 1.35 -3.09
N LYS A 197 -4.81 1.55 -1.88
CA LYS A 197 -4.08 1.48 -0.62
C LYS A 197 -4.49 0.21 0.14
N ALA A 198 -3.52 -0.54 0.64
CA ALA A 198 -3.81 -1.72 1.45
C ALA A 198 -3.16 -1.68 2.84
N GLY A 199 -3.80 -2.39 3.77
CA GLY A 199 -3.27 -2.70 5.09
C GLY A 199 -3.60 -4.14 5.45
N PHE A 200 -2.59 -4.92 5.85
CA PHE A 200 -2.72 -6.32 6.23
C PHE A 200 -2.25 -6.49 7.66
N GLY A 201 -3.20 -6.58 8.57
CA GLY A 201 -2.97 -6.51 10.01
C GLY A 201 -2.87 -7.87 10.69
N PHE A 202 -2.50 -7.82 11.97
CA PHE A 202 -2.52 -8.98 12.84
C PHE A 202 -3.91 -9.61 12.91
N GLY A 203 -3.94 -10.92 13.11
CA GLY A 203 -5.19 -11.68 13.10
C GLY A 203 -5.66 -12.05 11.70
N ASP A 204 -4.81 -11.88 10.67
CA ASP A 204 -5.15 -12.14 9.27
C ASP A 204 -6.29 -11.22 8.77
N VAL A 205 -6.34 -9.98 9.30
CA VAL A 205 -7.31 -8.96 8.91
C VAL A 205 -6.74 -8.11 7.79
N ASN A 206 -7.50 -7.96 6.72
CA ASN A 206 -7.08 -7.25 5.52
C ASN A 206 -8.05 -6.09 5.23
N ALA A 207 -7.52 -4.95 4.80
CA ALA A 207 -8.28 -3.80 4.36
C ALA A 207 -7.68 -3.20 3.11
N CYS A 208 -8.53 -2.86 2.15
CA CYS A 208 -8.15 -2.12 0.94
C CYS A 208 -9.09 -0.94 0.75
N LEU A 209 -8.54 0.19 0.33
CA LEU A 209 -9.27 1.40 -0.05
C LEU A 209 -8.86 1.80 -1.46
N VAL A 210 -9.83 2.26 -2.25
CA VAL A 210 -9.63 2.72 -3.61
C VAL A 210 -9.87 4.23 -3.63
N PHE A 211 -8.82 4.99 -3.94
CA PHE A 211 -8.88 6.43 -4.13
C PHE A 211 -8.85 6.76 -5.61
N ARG A 212 -9.70 7.68 -6.03
CA ARG A 212 -9.75 8.17 -7.40
C ARG A 212 -9.62 9.68 -7.42
N ARG A 213 -9.01 10.20 -8.48
CA ARG A 213 -8.95 11.65 -8.71
C ARG A 213 -10.35 12.20 -8.90
N TYR A 214 -10.69 13.21 -8.14
CA TYR A 214 -11.91 13.97 -8.40
C TYR A 214 -11.70 14.86 -9.62
N ARG A 215 -12.65 14.80 -10.54
CA ARG A 215 -12.74 15.69 -11.73
C ARG A 215 -14.06 16.42 -11.63
N ALA A 216 -14.00 17.77 -11.54
CA ALA A 216 -15.19 18.62 -11.51
C ALA A 216 -15.93 18.63 -12.85
#